data_9decc7b6089afa6b7f65229c39f832d9
#
_entry.id   9decc7b6089afa6b7f65229c39f832d9
#
_cell.length_a   1.000
_cell.length_b   1.000
_cell.length_c   1.000
_cell.angle_alpha   90.00
_cell.angle_beta   90.00
_cell.angle_gamma   90.00
#
_symmetry.space_group_name_H-M   'P 1'
#
loop_
_entity.id
_entity.type
_entity.pdbx_description
1 polymer ?
#
loop_
_entity_poly.entity_id
_entity_poly.type
_entity_poly.pdbx_seq_one_letter_code
_entity_poly.pdbx_strand_id
1 'polypeptide(L)'
;MLPQEKKTIKIDVDGSDAVSKVLLDLINKFPGLGDTKVAFSSLNEFAGIGFFPTSGPVIVTESEDICGHVTQMCQYPFDIVYRAAPKTEEQRIKIKEFLDSIGKWLEKQPIKIGDKEEKISEYPNLTAGDRVIKSISRTNTGHLAAAYQDGIEDWTISAALKYRNKFNR
;
A
#
# COMPACT_ATOMS: atom_id res chain seq x y z
N MET A 1 13.19 -36.26 -15.32
CA MET A 1 12.98 -35.04 -14.52
C MET A 1 12.97 -33.87 -15.49
N LEU A 2 11.81 -33.28 -15.73
CA LEU A 2 11.71 -32.08 -16.54
C LEU A 2 12.29 -30.91 -15.73
N PRO A 3 13.13 -30.04 -16.32
CA PRO A 3 13.61 -28.86 -15.61
C PRO A 3 12.40 -28.00 -15.29
N GLN A 4 12.25 -27.63 -14.02
CA GLN A 4 11.28 -26.61 -13.61
C GLN A 4 11.73 -25.30 -14.26
N GLU A 5 10.94 -24.80 -15.21
CA GLU A 5 11.13 -23.46 -15.71
C GLU A 5 11.02 -22.48 -14.53
N LYS A 6 12.12 -21.82 -14.22
CA LYS A 6 12.09 -20.70 -13.28
C LYS A 6 11.17 -19.63 -13.87
N LYS A 7 9.97 -19.51 -13.32
CA LYS A 7 9.02 -18.49 -13.72
C LYS A 7 9.67 -17.14 -13.52
N THR A 8 10.06 -16.46 -14.58
CA THR A 8 10.65 -15.12 -14.52
C THR A 8 9.57 -14.15 -14.05
N ILE A 9 9.81 -13.47 -12.92
CA ILE A 9 8.93 -12.41 -12.42
C ILE A 9 9.11 -11.18 -13.32
N LYS A 10 8.03 -10.71 -13.92
CA LYS A 10 8.02 -9.48 -14.73
C LYS A 10 7.51 -8.33 -13.87
N ILE A 11 8.15 -7.18 -14.03
CA ILE A 11 7.81 -5.93 -13.34
C ILE A 11 7.26 -4.92 -14.33
N ASP A 12 6.20 -4.22 -13.97
CA ASP A 12 5.68 -3.07 -14.72
C ASP A 12 6.49 -1.82 -14.35
N VAL A 13 7.66 -1.68 -14.94
CA VAL A 13 8.61 -0.59 -14.65
C VAL A 13 7.97 0.78 -14.90
N ASP A 14 7.25 0.94 -16.01
CA ASP A 14 6.66 2.21 -16.41
C ASP A 14 5.50 2.65 -15.51
N GLY A 15 4.83 1.70 -14.86
CA GLY A 15 3.75 1.97 -13.92
C GLY A 15 4.20 2.31 -12.52
N SER A 16 5.43 1.99 -12.15
CA SER A 16 5.91 2.07 -10.76
C SER A 16 5.79 3.47 -10.16
N ASP A 17 6.28 4.49 -10.85
CA ASP A 17 6.27 5.86 -10.36
C ASP A 17 4.85 6.43 -10.23
N ALA A 18 4.00 6.15 -11.22
CA ALA A 18 2.62 6.63 -11.21
C ALA A 18 1.82 6.00 -10.06
N VAL A 19 1.97 4.70 -9.83
CA VAL A 19 1.31 3.99 -8.74
C VAL A 19 1.82 4.48 -7.39
N SER A 20 3.12 4.62 -7.23
CA SER A 20 3.74 5.11 -5.99
C SER A 20 3.22 6.49 -5.60
N LYS A 21 3.18 7.41 -6.56
CA LYS A 21 2.74 8.79 -6.33
C LYS A 21 1.26 8.87 -5.98
N VAL A 22 0.42 8.19 -6.75
CA VAL A 22 -1.03 8.19 -6.50
C VAL A 22 -1.36 7.53 -5.17
N LEU A 23 -0.71 6.43 -4.84
CA LEU A 23 -0.93 5.72 -3.58
C LEU A 23 -0.46 6.54 -2.38
N LEU A 24 0.68 7.20 -2.47
CA LEU A 24 1.14 8.12 -1.42
C LEU A 24 0.14 9.25 -1.18
N ASP A 25 -0.35 9.87 -2.26
CA ASP A 25 -1.35 10.94 -2.17
C ASP A 25 -2.66 10.43 -1.55
N LEU A 26 -3.08 9.22 -1.91
CA LEU A 26 -4.27 8.61 -1.34
C LEU A 26 -4.11 8.35 0.17
N ILE A 27 -3.00 7.77 0.58
CA ILE A 27 -2.70 7.49 1.99
C ILE A 27 -2.70 8.79 2.80
N ASN A 28 -2.15 9.88 2.25
CA ASN A 28 -2.14 11.18 2.89
C ASN A 28 -3.52 11.84 3.01
N LYS A 29 -4.53 11.28 2.35
CA LYS A 29 -5.94 11.70 2.50
C LYS A 29 -6.68 10.94 3.59
N PHE A 30 -6.05 9.98 4.24
CA PHE A 30 -6.67 9.25 5.34
C PHE A 30 -7.14 10.22 6.44
N PRO A 31 -8.43 10.23 6.78
CA PRO A 31 -8.99 11.26 7.68
C PRO A 31 -8.47 11.17 9.12
N GLY A 32 -7.93 10.04 9.53
CA GLY A 32 -7.35 9.86 10.86
C GLY A 32 -5.92 10.37 11.03
N LEU A 33 -5.28 10.91 9.98
CA LEU A 33 -3.91 11.42 10.07
C LEU A 33 -3.79 12.72 10.85
N GLY A 34 -4.85 13.55 10.90
CA GLY A 34 -4.75 14.90 11.43
C GLY A 34 -3.72 15.71 10.64
N ASP A 35 -2.77 16.32 11.33
CA ASP A 35 -1.70 17.11 10.72
C ASP A 35 -0.47 16.26 10.33
N THR A 36 -0.48 14.97 10.60
CA THR A 36 0.62 14.06 10.28
C THR A 36 0.66 13.78 8.79
N LYS A 37 1.87 13.84 8.22
CA LYS A 37 2.11 13.53 6.82
C LYS A 37 2.90 12.23 6.70
N VAL A 38 2.43 11.33 5.84
CA VAL A 38 3.14 10.09 5.50
C VAL A 38 4.24 10.40 4.49
N ALA A 39 5.46 9.99 4.81
CA ALA A 39 6.63 10.18 3.94
C ALA A 39 6.85 8.97 3.03
N PHE A 40 7.41 9.19 1.86
CA PHE A 40 7.74 8.14 0.91
C PHE A 40 9.14 7.57 1.21
N SER A 41 9.19 6.27 1.50
CA SER A 41 10.42 5.51 1.73
C SER A 41 11.39 6.14 2.74
N SER A 42 10.85 6.89 3.69
CA SER A 42 11.65 7.52 4.75
C SER A 42 10.86 7.61 6.05
N LEU A 43 11.61 7.63 7.14
CA LEU A 43 11.10 7.83 8.50
C LEU A 43 12.05 8.78 9.24
N ASN A 44 11.50 9.65 10.08
CA ASN A 44 12.30 10.39 11.03
C ASN A 44 12.92 9.43 12.05
N GLU A 45 14.03 9.83 12.64
CA GLU A 45 14.80 8.97 13.57
C GLU A 45 13.96 8.44 14.75
N PHE A 46 13.06 9.25 15.29
CA PHE A 46 12.33 8.93 16.53
C PHE A 46 10.84 8.69 16.35
N ALA A 47 10.21 9.28 15.36
CA ALA A 47 8.78 9.21 15.16
C ALA A 47 8.40 9.51 13.71
N GLY A 48 7.24 9.05 13.29
CA GLY A 48 6.69 9.36 11.97
C GLY A 48 5.98 8.18 11.34
N ILE A 49 5.38 8.43 10.19
CA ILE A 49 4.71 7.42 9.39
C ILE A 49 5.33 7.43 7.99
N GLY A 50 5.70 6.25 7.50
CA GLY A 50 6.29 6.07 6.20
C GLY A 50 5.53 5.06 5.35
N PHE A 51 5.55 5.27 4.05
CA PHE A 51 5.04 4.36 3.04
C PHE A 51 6.21 3.76 2.27
N PHE A 52 6.29 2.45 2.26
CA PHE A 52 7.44 1.72 1.71
C PHE A 52 6.98 0.68 0.68
N PRO A 53 7.22 0.92 -0.62
CA PRO A 53 7.06 -0.15 -1.61
C PRO A 53 8.03 -1.30 -1.32
N THR A 54 7.57 -2.54 -1.46
CA THR A 54 8.40 -3.71 -1.13
C THR A 54 9.13 -4.29 -2.33
N SER A 55 8.55 -4.20 -3.53
CA SER A 55 9.16 -4.84 -4.73
C SER A 55 8.85 -4.12 -6.04
N GLY A 56 8.07 -3.05 -6.02
CA GLY A 56 7.48 -2.48 -7.23
C GLY A 56 6.34 -3.33 -7.80
N PRO A 57 5.70 -2.89 -8.90
CA PRO A 57 4.53 -3.57 -9.44
C PRO A 57 4.92 -4.84 -10.18
N VAL A 58 4.41 -5.97 -9.69
CA VAL A 58 4.61 -7.30 -10.30
C VAL A 58 3.46 -7.59 -11.26
N ILE A 59 3.77 -8.02 -12.48
CA ILE A 59 2.78 -8.49 -13.45
C ILE A 59 2.38 -9.92 -13.05
N VAL A 60 1.16 -10.08 -12.57
CA VAL A 60 0.65 -11.37 -12.09
C VAL A 60 0.11 -12.20 -13.25
N THR A 61 -0.69 -11.56 -14.12
CA THR A 61 -1.24 -12.21 -15.33
C THR A 61 -1.11 -11.30 -16.53
N GLU A 62 -0.95 -11.90 -17.69
CA GLU A 62 -0.91 -11.20 -18.97
C GLU A 62 -1.68 -12.01 -20.02
N SER A 63 -2.52 -11.34 -20.78
CA SER A 63 -3.23 -11.91 -21.92
C SER A 63 -3.11 -11.00 -23.14
N GLU A 64 -3.05 -11.59 -24.32
CA GLU A 64 -2.98 -10.88 -25.60
C GLU A 64 -3.98 -11.49 -26.56
N ASP A 65 -4.76 -10.64 -27.23
CA ASP A 65 -5.67 -11.09 -28.28
C ASP A 65 -4.99 -11.10 -29.66
N ILE A 66 -5.70 -11.59 -30.66
CA ILE A 66 -5.16 -11.73 -32.03
C ILE A 66 -4.87 -10.38 -32.69
N CYS A 67 -5.39 -9.29 -32.16
CA CYS A 67 -5.16 -7.92 -32.65
C CYS A 67 -4.01 -7.22 -31.95
N GLY A 68 -3.34 -7.89 -31.02
CA GLY A 68 -2.23 -7.30 -30.26
C GLY A 68 -2.65 -6.47 -29.05
N HIS A 69 -3.90 -6.55 -28.62
CA HIS A 69 -4.35 -5.91 -27.37
C HIS A 69 -3.86 -6.74 -26.17
N VAL A 70 -3.07 -6.11 -25.33
CA VAL A 70 -2.52 -6.75 -24.13
C VAL A 70 -3.26 -6.24 -22.89
N THR A 71 -3.64 -7.17 -22.02
CA THR A 71 -4.19 -6.87 -20.69
C THR A 71 -3.31 -7.51 -19.63
N GLN A 72 -2.80 -6.68 -18.72
CA GLN A 72 -2.00 -7.12 -17.58
C GLN A 72 -2.74 -6.85 -16.28
N MET A 73 -2.71 -7.82 -15.36
CA MET A 73 -3.09 -7.59 -13.96
C MET A 73 -1.80 -7.51 -13.15
N CYS A 74 -1.63 -6.39 -12.47
CA CYS A 74 -0.42 -6.09 -11.71
C CYS A 74 -0.74 -5.96 -10.24
N GLN A 75 0.24 -6.27 -9.40
CA GLN A 75 0.16 -6.17 -7.96
C GLN A 75 1.33 -5.36 -7.43
N TYR A 76 1.03 -4.33 -6.67
CA TYR A 76 1.99 -3.44 -6.04
C TYR A 76 1.93 -3.64 -4.53
N PRO A 77 2.85 -4.43 -3.94
CA PRO A 77 2.91 -4.64 -2.51
C PRO A 77 3.61 -3.47 -1.81
N PHE A 78 3.12 -3.11 -0.63
CA PHE A 78 3.69 -2.02 0.16
C PHE A 78 3.45 -2.20 1.65
N ASP A 79 4.26 -1.51 2.45
CA ASP A 79 4.12 -1.42 3.89
C ASP A 79 3.86 0.02 4.31
N ILE A 80 3.04 0.19 5.33
CA ILE A 80 2.91 1.44 6.08
C ILE A 80 3.53 1.20 7.44
N VAL A 81 4.54 2.00 7.78
CA VAL A 81 5.30 1.87 9.02
C VAL A 81 5.02 3.07 9.91
N TYR A 82 4.65 2.80 11.15
CA TYR A 82 4.42 3.79 12.19
C TYR A 82 5.52 3.66 13.23
N ARG A 83 6.39 4.67 13.31
CA ARG A 83 7.46 4.75 14.30
C ARG A 83 7.04 5.62 15.47
N ALA A 84 7.15 5.10 16.69
CA ALA A 84 6.82 5.80 17.90
C ALA A 84 7.60 5.21 19.08
N ALA A 85 7.52 5.88 20.23
CA ALA A 85 8.06 5.39 21.48
C ALA A 85 6.94 5.20 22.53
N PRO A 86 6.05 4.19 22.35
CA PRO A 86 4.96 3.96 23.28
C PRO A 86 5.50 3.49 24.63
N LYS A 87 4.87 3.98 25.71
CA LYS A 87 5.26 3.65 27.09
C LYS A 87 4.32 2.65 27.75
N THR A 88 3.11 2.47 27.21
CA THR A 88 2.06 1.64 27.78
C THR A 88 1.47 0.69 26.74
N GLU A 89 0.87 -0.41 27.21
CA GLU A 89 0.15 -1.34 26.35
C GLU A 89 -1.02 -0.66 25.62
N GLU A 90 -1.71 0.26 26.29
CA GLU A 90 -2.82 1.02 25.71
C GLU A 90 -2.35 1.85 24.50
N GLN A 91 -1.18 2.49 24.60
CA GLN A 91 -0.59 3.23 23.48
C GLN A 91 -0.24 2.31 22.31
N ARG A 92 0.27 1.11 22.58
CA ARG A 92 0.57 0.11 21.55
C ARG A 92 -0.69 -0.38 20.86
N ILE A 93 -1.75 -0.63 21.61
CA ILE A 93 -3.06 -1.03 21.05
C ILE A 93 -3.59 0.06 20.12
N LYS A 94 -3.48 1.33 20.49
CA LYS A 94 -3.90 2.46 19.65
C LYS A 94 -3.11 2.56 18.36
N ILE A 95 -1.81 2.30 18.38
CA ILE A 95 -0.97 2.28 17.16
C ILE A 95 -1.45 1.16 16.22
N LYS A 96 -1.66 -0.03 16.76
CA LYS A 96 -2.19 -1.16 15.99
C LYS A 96 -3.55 -0.84 15.35
N GLU A 97 -4.48 -0.30 16.16
CA GLU A 97 -5.81 0.08 15.68
C GLU A 97 -5.76 1.15 14.61
N PHE A 98 -4.85 2.11 14.73
CA PHE A 98 -4.63 3.15 13.72
C PHE A 98 -4.20 2.54 12.39
N LEU A 99 -3.23 1.63 12.40
CA LEU A 99 -2.77 0.93 11.19
C LEU A 99 -3.88 0.06 10.58
N ASP A 100 -4.61 -0.68 11.39
CA ASP A 100 -5.73 -1.49 10.92
C ASP A 100 -6.84 -0.62 10.31
N SER A 101 -7.08 0.58 10.86
CA SER A 101 -8.05 1.54 10.33
C SER A 101 -7.63 2.09 8.96
N ILE A 102 -6.35 2.44 8.78
CA ILE A 102 -5.80 2.85 7.48
C ILE A 102 -6.03 1.74 6.45
N GLY A 103 -5.69 0.51 6.80
CA GLY A 103 -5.86 -0.64 5.92
C GLY A 103 -7.32 -0.89 5.55
N LYS A 104 -8.21 -0.81 6.51
CA LYS A 104 -9.65 -0.94 6.30
C LYS A 104 -10.19 0.15 5.36
N TRP A 105 -9.79 1.39 5.57
CA TRP A 105 -10.17 2.52 4.73
C TRP A 105 -9.66 2.36 3.29
N LEU A 106 -8.42 1.92 3.11
CA LEU A 106 -7.86 1.64 1.78
C LEU A 106 -8.61 0.54 1.03
N GLU A 107 -9.25 -0.38 1.75
CA GLU A 107 -10.11 -1.44 1.18
C GLU A 107 -11.52 -0.94 0.82
N LYS A 108 -11.77 0.36 0.84
CA LYS A 108 -13.10 0.98 0.65
C LYS A 108 -14.12 0.58 1.70
N GLN A 109 -13.68 0.20 2.88
CA GLN A 109 -14.58 -0.07 4.00
C GLN A 109 -14.81 1.21 4.82
N PRO A 110 -16.01 1.39 5.36
CA PRO A 110 -16.29 2.55 6.20
C PRO A 110 -15.54 2.47 7.52
N ILE A 111 -15.00 3.61 7.94
CA ILE A 111 -14.38 3.78 9.25
C ILE A 111 -15.05 4.95 9.99
N LYS A 112 -14.99 4.94 11.30
CA LYS A 112 -15.50 6.05 12.12
C LYS A 112 -14.35 6.91 12.60
N ILE A 113 -14.42 8.20 12.30
CA ILE A 113 -13.54 9.23 12.85
C ILE A 113 -14.43 10.21 13.65
N GLY A 114 -14.37 10.10 14.98
CA GLY A 114 -15.33 10.81 15.84
C GLY A 114 -16.76 10.31 15.58
N ASP A 115 -17.68 11.24 15.29
CA ASP A 115 -19.07 10.92 14.97
C ASP A 115 -19.34 10.71 13.47
N LYS A 116 -18.31 10.90 12.65
CA LYS A 116 -18.43 10.79 11.19
C LYS A 116 -17.96 9.43 10.67
N GLU A 117 -18.70 8.91 9.71
CA GLU A 117 -18.30 7.75 8.93
C GLU A 117 -17.62 8.20 7.65
N GLU A 118 -16.41 7.71 7.41
CA GLU A 118 -15.59 8.05 6.25
C GLU A 118 -15.32 6.81 5.42
N LYS A 119 -15.38 6.94 4.10
CA LYS A 119 -15.19 5.86 3.14
C LYS A 119 -14.64 6.41 1.83
N ILE A 120 -13.75 5.65 1.20
CA ILE A 120 -13.35 5.91 -0.19
C ILE A 120 -14.48 5.45 -1.10
N SER A 121 -15.06 6.36 -1.89
CA SER A 121 -16.09 6.01 -2.87
C SER A 121 -15.48 5.41 -4.14
N GLU A 122 -14.40 6.02 -4.64
CA GLU A 122 -13.69 5.57 -5.84
C GLU A 122 -12.19 5.75 -5.64
N TYR A 123 -11.40 4.82 -6.18
CA TYR A 123 -9.95 4.98 -6.20
C TYR A 123 -9.56 6.06 -7.21
N PRO A 124 -8.48 6.81 -6.96
CA PRO A 124 -8.01 7.81 -7.90
C PRO A 124 -7.56 7.19 -9.23
N ASN A 125 -7.55 8.02 -10.27
CA ASN A 125 -7.06 7.61 -11.58
C ASN A 125 -5.53 7.54 -11.59
N LEU A 126 -5.01 6.52 -12.26
CA LEU A 126 -3.59 6.45 -12.61
C LEU A 126 -3.37 7.18 -13.93
N THR A 127 -2.43 8.12 -13.96
CA THR A 127 -2.17 8.99 -15.12
C THR A 127 -1.18 8.39 -16.13
N ALA A 128 -0.74 7.15 -15.94
CA ALA A 128 0.21 6.47 -16.81
C ALA A 128 -0.52 5.46 -17.71
N GLY A 129 -0.67 5.79 -18.99
CA GLY A 129 -1.30 4.93 -19.98
C GLY A 129 -2.75 4.58 -19.60
N ASP A 130 -3.18 3.37 -19.93
CA ASP A 130 -4.50 2.82 -19.56
C ASP A 130 -4.34 1.90 -18.33
N ARG A 131 -4.05 2.49 -17.19
CA ARG A 131 -3.93 1.79 -15.91
C ARG A 131 -5.06 2.20 -14.98
N VAL A 132 -5.73 1.20 -14.40
CA VAL A 132 -6.89 1.42 -13.51
C VAL A 132 -6.71 0.60 -12.23
N ILE A 133 -6.79 1.27 -11.08
CA ILE A 133 -6.79 0.60 -9.77
C ILE A 133 -8.06 -0.23 -9.63
N LYS A 134 -7.90 -1.50 -9.28
CA LYS A 134 -9.01 -2.43 -9.07
C LYS A 134 -9.32 -2.67 -7.61
N SER A 135 -8.30 -2.84 -6.78
CA SER A 135 -8.48 -3.09 -5.35
C SER A 135 -7.21 -2.79 -4.57
N ILE A 136 -7.40 -2.54 -3.30
CA ILE A 136 -6.32 -2.53 -2.30
C ILE A 136 -6.78 -3.48 -1.20
N SER A 137 -5.91 -4.40 -0.79
CA SER A 137 -6.22 -5.38 0.24
C SER A 137 -5.07 -5.53 1.21
N ARG A 138 -5.40 -5.59 2.49
CA ARG A 138 -4.41 -5.91 3.53
C ARG A 138 -3.94 -7.35 3.36
N THR A 139 -2.66 -7.59 3.60
CA THR A 139 -2.06 -8.93 3.62
C THR A 139 -1.75 -9.40 5.04
N ASN A 140 -1.82 -8.49 6.01
CA ASN A 140 -1.71 -8.78 7.44
C ASN A 140 -2.45 -7.72 8.26
N THR A 141 -2.33 -7.78 9.57
CA THR A 141 -2.82 -6.77 10.50
C THR A 141 -1.67 -5.95 11.07
N GLY A 142 -1.97 -4.79 11.63
CA GLY A 142 -0.99 -3.97 12.30
C GLY A 142 -0.26 -4.77 13.39
N HIS A 143 1.06 -4.75 13.39
CA HIS A 143 1.89 -5.52 14.32
C HIS A 143 3.25 -4.85 14.55
N LEU A 144 3.88 -5.24 15.64
CA LEU A 144 5.24 -4.79 15.96
C LEU A 144 6.24 -5.47 15.00
N ALA A 145 6.94 -4.67 14.21
CA ALA A 145 7.94 -5.16 13.26
C ALA A 145 9.36 -5.10 13.81
N ALA A 146 9.68 -4.06 14.59
CA ALA A 146 11.00 -3.89 15.17
C ALA A 146 10.94 -3.08 16.45
N ALA A 147 11.78 -3.40 17.40
CA ALA A 147 11.99 -2.64 18.63
C ALA A 147 13.46 -2.26 18.72
N TYR A 148 13.72 -1.00 19.01
CA TYR A 148 15.06 -0.44 19.09
C TYR A 148 15.42 -0.08 20.53
N GLN A 149 16.66 0.30 20.74
CA GLN A 149 17.08 0.93 22.00
C GLN A 149 16.30 2.24 22.19
N ASP A 150 16.20 2.73 23.40
CA ASP A 150 15.48 3.96 23.78
C ASP A 150 13.95 3.86 23.69
N GLY A 151 13.39 2.66 23.58
CA GLY A 151 11.95 2.44 23.56
C GLY A 151 11.28 2.78 22.24
N ILE A 152 12.05 3.01 21.17
CA ILE A 152 11.51 3.27 19.84
C ILE A 152 11.05 1.95 19.22
N GLU A 153 9.85 1.95 18.65
CA GLU A 153 9.24 0.78 18.01
C GLU A 153 8.72 1.15 16.61
N ASP A 154 8.91 0.22 15.68
CA ASP A 154 8.29 0.28 14.36
C ASP A 154 7.14 -0.71 14.30
N TRP A 155 5.96 -0.19 14.07
CA TRP A 155 4.75 -0.95 13.82
C TRP A 155 4.39 -0.86 12.35
N THR A 156 3.94 -1.96 11.77
CA THR A 156 3.70 -2.02 10.34
C THR A 156 2.40 -2.73 9.99
N ILE A 157 1.84 -2.36 8.86
CA ILE A 157 0.79 -3.10 8.17
C ILE A 157 1.19 -3.23 6.70
N SER A 158 0.98 -4.41 6.13
CA SER A 158 1.25 -4.68 4.74
C SER A 158 -0.04 -4.79 3.95
N ALA A 159 -0.01 -4.29 2.73
CA ALA A 159 -1.12 -4.33 1.81
C ALA A 159 -0.61 -4.48 0.37
N ALA A 160 -1.51 -4.77 -0.53
CA ALA A 160 -1.22 -4.84 -1.95
C ALA A 160 -2.30 -4.09 -2.75
N LEU A 161 -1.85 -3.22 -3.64
CA LEU A 161 -2.70 -2.58 -4.62
C LEU A 161 -2.68 -3.40 -5.90
N LYS A 162 -3.86 -3.73 -6.43
CA LYS A 162 -4.02 -4.40 -7.72
C LYS A 162 -4.56 -3.43 -8.73
N TYR A 163 -3.94 -3.40 -9.91
CA TYR A 163 -4.39 -2.57 -11.02
C TYR A 163 -4.30 -3.34 -12.34
N ARG A 164 -5.09 -2.87 -13.30
CA ARG A 164 -5.09 -3.37 -14.67
C ARG A 164 -4.33 -2.40 -15.55
N ASN A 165 -3.44 -2.93 -16.39
CA ASN A 165 -2.78 -2.18 -17.46
C ASN A 165 -3.19 -2.75 -18.82
N LYS A 166 -3.56 -1.87 -19.75
CA LYS A 166 -3.90 -2.23 -21.14
C LYS A 166 -3.04 -1.42 -22.10
N PHE A 167 -2.54 -2.08 -23.11
CA PHE A 167 -1.80 -1.44 -24.20
C PHE A 167 -1.87 -2.29 -25.47
N ASN A 168 -1.47 -1.68 -26.58
CA ASN A 168 -1.40 -2.35 -27.89
C ASN A 168 0.04 -2.62 -28.27
N ARG A 169 0.31 -3.82 -28.78
CA ARG A 169 1.58 -4.17 -29.44
C ARG A 169 1.54 -3.90 -30.91
#